data_2b36b4a587fe32c3922eccfcfa342b81
#
_entry.id   2b36b4a587fe32c3922eccfcfa342b81
#
_cell.length_a   1.000
_cell.length_b   1.000
_cell.length_c   1.000
_cell.angle_alpha   90.00
_cell.angle_beta   90.00
_cell.angle_gamma   90.00
#
_symmetry.space_group_name_H-M   'P 1'
#
loop_
_entity.id
_entity.type
_entity.pdbx_description
1 polymer ?
#
loop_
_entity_poly.entity_id
_entity_poly.type
_entity_poly.pdbx_seq_one_letter_code
_entity_poly.pdbx_strand_id
1 'polypeptide(L)'
;MSASPIHRLTLENGITLLVVENTAVELVAGRIFLKNAGTRWEKTEKAGLFRLLAVLLTKGTEKLSSLEIADRVESTGAGLSADTGTDYFVVSLKTVTKDFLDILRLAAEIIRFPSFP
;
A
#
# COMPACT_ATOMS: atom_id res chain seq x y z
N MET A 1 -6.29 18.56 22.93
CA MET A 1 -6.75 17.58 21.93
C MET A 1 -6.38 16.19 22.39
N SER A 2 -7.34 15.33 22.59
CA SER A 2 -7.08 13.96 23.01
C SER A 2 -6.69 13.13 21.79
N ALA A 3 -5.67 12.30 21.96
CA ALA A 3 -5.30 11.34 20.92
C ALA A 3 -6.37 10.25 20.83
N SER A 4 -6.73 9.86 19.61
CA SER A 4 -7.62 8.71 19.42
C SER A 4 -6.92 7.43 19.85
N PRO A 5 -7.64 6.49 20.47
CA PRO A 5 -7.02 5.22 20.86
C PRO A 5 -6.58 4.44 19.63
N ILE A 6 -5.46 3.72 19.77
CA ILE A 6 -4.98 2.83 18.73
C ILE A 6 -5.54 1.44 19.01
N HIS A 7 -6.26 0.90 18.04
CA HIS A 7 -6.77 -0.47 18.11
C HIS A 7 -5.76 -1.39 17.42
N ARG A 8 -5.33 -2.43 18.11
CA ARG A 8 -4.39 -3.40 17.57
C ARG A 8 -5.07 -4.76 17.47
N LEU A 9 -4.99 -5.35 16.28
CA LEU A 9 -5.57 -6.65 16.01
C LEU A 9 -4.57 -7.49 15.22
N THR A 10 -4.36 -8.73 15.66
CA THR A 10 -3.55 -9.69 14.91
C THR A 10 -4.49 -10.65 14.20
N LEU A 11 -4.41 -10.70 12.87
CA LEU A 11 -5.23 -11.59 12.05
C LEU A 11 -4.68 -13.02 12.09
N GLU A 12 -5.51 -13.99 11.72
CA GLU A 12 -5.13 -15.42 11.73
C GLU A 12 -3.90 -15.71 10.89
N ASN A 13 -3.70 -14.97 9.81
CA ASN A 13 -2.54 -15.14 8.93
C ASN A 13 -1.26 -14.45 9.45
N GLY A 14 -1.30 -13.87 10.65
CA GLY A 14 -0.15 -13.22 11.27
C GLY A 14 -0.01 -11.73 11.00
N ILE A 15 -0.87 -11.15 10.16
CA ILE A 15 -0.84 -9.72 9.88
C ILE A 15 -1.31 -8.95 11.11
N THR A 16 -0.54 -7.94 11.52
CA THR A 16 -0.93 -7.02 12.58
C THR A 16 -1.61 -5.81 11.97
N LEU A 17 -2.81 -5.52 12.42
CA LEU A 17 -3.59 -4.36 11.99
C LEU A 17 -3.63 -3.33 13.10
N LEU A 18 -3.25 -2.10 12.78
CA LEU A 18 -3.33 -0.97 13.70
C LEU A 18 -4.35 0.01 13.14
N VAL A 19 -5.36 0.34 13.93
CA VAL A 19 -6.43 1.23 13.49
C VAL A 19 -6.54 2.42 14.44
N VAL A 20 -6.55 3.62 13.90
CA VAL A 20 -6.82 4.85 14.63
C VAL A 20 -8.06 5.47 14.01
N GLU A 21 -9.13 5.57 14.80
CA GLU A 21 -10.38 6.18 14.34
C GLU A 21 -10.34 7.70 14.49
N ASN A 22 -10.78 8.39 13.45
CA ASN A 22 -11.01 9.82 13.51
C ASN A 22 -12.28 10.13 12.72
N THR A 23 -13.37 10.35 13.42
CA THR A 23 -14.68 10.60 12.82
C THR A 23 -14.88 12.03 12.36
N ALA A 24 -13.91 12.92 12.62
CA ALA A 24 -14.00 14.32 12.21
C ALA A 24 -13.88 14.51 10.70
N VAL A 25 -13.30 13.53 9.99
CA VAL A 25 -13.12 13.57 8.53
C VAL A 25 -13.55 12.25 7.91
N GLU A 26 -14.06 12.31 6.69
CA GLU A 26 -14.49 11.11 5.93
C GLU A 26 -13.36 10.62 5.02
N LEU A 27 -12.15 10.57 5.56
CA LEU A 27 -10.97 10.10 4.86
C LEU A 27 -10.35 8.92 5.59
N VAL A 28 -9.85 7.97 4.81
CA VAL A 28 -9.08 6.83 5.33
C VAL A 28 -7.70 6.88 4.70
N ALA A 29 -6.67 6.85 5.53
CA ALA A 29 -5.29 6.71 5.10
C ALA A 29 -4.77 5.39 5.66
N GLY A 30 -4.17 4.57 4.80
CA GLY A 30 -3.65 3.27 5.19
C GLY A 30 -2.24 3.07 4.67
N ARG A 31 -1.47 2.28 5.40
CA ARG A 31 -0.13 1.87 5.00
C ARG A 31 0.03 0.39 5.27
N ILE A 32 0.53 -0.32 4.27
CA ILE A 32 0.82 -1.75 4.38
C ILE A 32 2.32 -1.88 4.38
N PHE A 33 2.87 -2.31 5.52
CA PHE A 33 4.32 -2.48 5.68
C PHE A 33 4.68 -3.94 5.47
N LEU A 34 5.62 -4.18 4.55
CA LEU A 34 6.21 -5.49 4.33
C LEU A 34 7.55 -5.50 5.04
N LYS A 35 7.60 -6.20 6.17
CA LYS A 35 8.83 -6.34 6.97
C LYS A 35 9.81 -7.26 6.27
N ASN A 36 11.06 -7.15 6.64
CA ASN A 36 12.15 -7.94 6.06
C ASN A 36 12.27 -7.74 4.55
N ALA A 37 11.84 -6.57 4.10
CA ALA A 37 11.98 -6.09 2.74
C ALA A 37 12.46 -4.64 2.83
N GLY A 38 13.22 -4.20 1.86
CA GLY A 38 13.80 -2.87 1.89
C GLY A 38 15.26 -2.93 1.49
N THR A 39 15.90 -1.77 1.42
CA THR A 39 17.22 -1.67 0.80
C THR A 39 18.32 -2.44 1.55
N ARG A 40 18.18 -2.63 2.87
CA ARG A 40 19.19 -3.41 3.63
C ARG A 40 19.21 -4.89 3.23
N TRP A 41 18.15 -5.38 2.61
CA TRP A 41 18.05 -6.79 2.18
C TRP A 41 18.55 -7.01 0.76
N GLU A 42 18.97 -5.93 0.09
CA GLU A 42 19.50 -6.02 -1.26
C GLU A 42 20.94 -6.54 -1.25
N LYS A 43 21.26 -7.41 -2.20
CA LYS A 43 22.64 -7.76 -2.46
C LYS A 43 23.34 -6.59 -3.16
N THR A 44 24.63 -6.44 -2.95
CA THR A 44 25.39 -5.34 -3.53
C THR A 44 25.24 -5.25 -5.05
N GLU A 45 25.24 -6.39 -5.74
CA GLU A 45 25.06 -6.46 -7.19
C GLU A 45 23.64 -6.14 -7.65
N LYS A 46 22.70 -6.07 -6.72
CA LYS A 46 21.30 -5.75 -7.00
C LYS A 46 20.85 -4.45 -6.32
N ALA A 47 21.78 -3.55 -6.07
CA ALA A 47 21.47 -2.26 -5.48
C ALA A 47 20.45 -1.50 -6.33
N GLY A 48 19.44 -0.95 -5.69
CA GLY A 48 18.34 -0.24 -6.37
C GLY A 48 17.16 -1.14 -6.74
N LEU A 49 17.22 -2.45 -6.46
CA LEU A 49 16.16 -3.39 -6.80
C LEU A 49 14.82 -3.00 -6.15
N PHE A 50 14.83 -2.70 -4.84
CA PHE A 50 13.58 -2.35 -4.15
C PHE A 50 13.02 -1.00 -4.60
N ARG A 51 13.86 -0.05 -4.99
CA ARG A 51 13.38 1.22 -5.54
C ARG A 51 12.72 1.01 -6.90
N LEU A 52 13.29 0.16 -7.74
CA LEU A 52 12.69 -0.21 -9.02
C LEU A 52 11.37 -0.94 -8.80
N LEU A 53 11.33 -1.86 -7.84
CA LEU A 53 10.13 -2.57 -7.45
C LEU A 53 9.02 -1.59 -7.04
N ALA A 54 9.37 -0.58 -6.22
CA ALA A 54 8.40 0.42 -5.78
C ALA A 54 7.81 1.21 -6.96
N VAL A 55 8.64 1.57 -7.94
CA VAL A 55 8.17 2.28 -9.14
C VAL A 55 7.25 1.40 -9.98
N LEU A 56 7.59 0.13 -10.14
CA LEU A 56 6.87 -0.77 -11.04
C LEU A 56 5.62 -1.40 -10.42
N LEU A 57 5.53 -1.44 -9.09
CA LEU A 57 4.45 -2.16 -8.42
C LEU A 57 3.07 -1.63 -8.79
N THR A 58 2.92 -0.32 -8.94
CA THR A 58 1.66 0.31 -9.31
C THR A 58 1.44 0.40 -10.82
N LYS A 59 2.31 -0.19 -11.62
CA LYS A 59 2.28 -0.07 -13.10
C LYS A 59 1.57 -1.22 -13.79
N GLY A 60 1.09 -2.21 -13.05
CA GLY A 60 0.30 -3.27 -13.63
C GLY A 60 0.15 -4.46 -12.72
N THR A 61 -0.95 -5.17 -12.88
CA THR A 61 -1.21 -6.48 -12.26
C THR A 61 -1.48 -7.48 -13.38
N GLU A 62 -1.67 -8.74 -13.00
CA GLU A 62 -2.03 -9.77 -13.98
C GLU A 62 -3.35 -9.46 -14.70
N LYS A 63 -4.25 -8.70 -14.06
CA LYS A 63 -5.57 -8.38 -14.60
C LYS A 63 -5.70 -6.94 -15.08
N LEU A 64 -4.88 -6.02 -14.59
CA LEU A 64 -5.02 -4.59 -14.81
C LEU A 64 -3.76 -4.00 -15.41
N SER A 65 -3.94 -3.17 -16.43
CA SER A 65 -2.84 -2.38 -16.99
C SER A 65 -2.53 -1.17 -16.09
N SER A 66 -1.40 -0.53 -16.33
CA SER A 66 -1.02 0.71 -15.67
C SER A 66 -2.11 1.79 -15.82
N LEU A 67 -2.67 1.92 -17.02
CA LEU A 67 -3.71 2.90 -17.29
C LEU A 67 -5.00 2.59 -16.52
N GLU A 68 -5.38 1.32 -16.45
CA GLU A 68 -6.57 0.90 -15.69
C GLU A 68 -6.42 1.16 -14.20
N ILE A 69 -5.24 0.91 -13.64
CA ILE A 69 -4.95 1.21 -12.23
C ILE A 69 -5.05 2.71 -11.98
N ALA A 70 -4.38 3.51 -12.81
CA ALA A 70 -4.41 4.96 -12.69
C ALA A 70 -5.83 5.51 -12.78
N ASP A 71 -6.63 4.98 -13.70
CA ASP A 71 -8.00 5.41 -13.90
C ASP A 71 -8.87 5.12 -12.67
N ARG A 72 -8.73 3.94 -12.07
CA ARG A 72 -9.47 3.59 -10.84
C ARG A 72 -9.10 4.50 -9.68
N VAL A 73 -7.81 4.79 -9.52
CA VAL A 73 -7.31 5.64 -8.44
C VAL A 73 -7.79 7.08 -8.65
N GLU A 74 -7.63 7.61 -9.85
CA GLU A 74 -7.98 8.99 -10.16
C GLU A 74 -9.48 9.24 -10.13
N SER A 75 -10.28 8.29 -10.59
CA SER A 75 -11.75 8.47 -10.65
C SER A 75 -12.39 8.56 -9.26
N THR A 76 -11.74 8.02 -8.23
CA THR A 76 -12.21 8.09 -6.85
C THR A 76 -11.54 9.22 -6.06
N GLY A 77 -10.62 9.95 -6.67
CA GLY A 77 -9.82 10.95 -5.97
C GLY A 77 -8.86 10.36 -4.95
N ALA A 78 -8.55 9.07 -5.08
CA ALA A 78 -7.69 8.36 -4.16
C ALA A 78 -6.21 8.58 -4.47
N GLY A 79 -5.35 8.25 -3.52
CA GLY A 79 -3.92 8.14 -3.72
C GLY A 79 -3.49 6.70 -3.44
N LEU A 80 -2.59 6.19 -4.26
CA LEU A 80 -2.01 4.87 -4.08
C LEU A 80 -0.56 4.93 -4.54
N SER A 81 0.36 4.55 -3.66
CA SER A 81 1.78 4.62 -3.95
C SER A 81 2.54 3.51 -3.25
N ALA A 82 3.71 3.22 -3.75
CA ALA A 82 4.63 2.28 -3.12
C ALA A 82 5.98 2.97 -2.93
N ASP A 83 6.66 2.62 -1.85
CA ASP A 83 7.97 3.17 -1.53
C ASP A 83 8.77 2.15 -0.74
N THR A 84 10.08 2.35 -0.64
CA THR A 84 10.95 1.48 0.11
C THR A 84 11.75 2.28 1.13
N GLY A 85 11.84 1.75 2.36
CA GLY A 85 12.77 2.21 3.36
C GLY A 85 13.94 1.24 3.46
N THR A 86 14.78 1.42 4.47
CA THR A 86 15.92 0.53 4.73
C THR A 86 15.45 -0.84 5.20
N ASP A 87 14.47 -0.88 6.09
CA ASP A 87 14.03 -2.10 6.77
C ASP A 87 12.67 -2.63 6.31
N TYR A 88 11.98 -1.90 5.43
CA TYR A 88 10.63 -2.25 5.03
C TYR A 88 10.32 -1.76 3.62
N PHE A 89 9.30 -2.35 3.03
CA PHE A 89 8.65 -1.87 1.82
C PHE A 89 7.24 -1.46 2.22
N VAL A 90 6.73 -0.35 1.68
CA VAL A 90 5.43 0.17 2.09
C VAL A 90 4.55 0.50 0.89
N VAL A 91 3.30 0.10 0.98
CA VAL A 91 2.25 0.54 0.05
C VAL A 91 1.32 1.45 0.83
N SER A 92 1.16 2.67 0.34
CA SER A 92 0.35 3.70 0.99
C SER A 92 -0.90 3.97 0.18
N LEU A 93 -2.04 4.10 0.86
CA LEU A 93 -3.30 4.44 0.22
C LEU A 93 -4.02 5.54 1.00
N LYS A 94 -4.79 6.36 0.28
CA LYS A 94 -5.62 7.39 0.87
C LYS A 94 -6.85 7.55 0.00
N THR A 95 -8.03 7.55 0.63
CA THR A 95 -9.28 7.64 -0.10
C THR A 95 -10.40 8.13 0.83
N VAL A 96 -11.54 8.50 0.25
CA VAL A 96 -12.73 8.75 1.05
C VAL A 96 -13.28 7.43 1.58
N THR A 97 -13.99 7.51 2.71
CA THR A 97 -14.46 6.32 3.44
C THR A 97 -15.28 5.37 2.55
N LYS A 98 -16.14 5.90 1.70
CA LYS A 98 -17.02 5.07 0.86
C LYS A 98 -16.26 4.23 -0.18
N ASP A 99 -15.08 4.68 -0.59
CA ASP A 99 -14.28 4.00 -1.62
C ASP A 99 -13.16 3.15 -1.02
N PHE A 100 -13.06 3.10 0.30
CA PHE A 100 -11.94 2.46 0.99
C PHE A 100 -11.79 0.98 0.62
N LEU A 101 -12.88 0.22 0.61
CA LEU A 101 -12.80 -1.21 0.30
C LEU A 101 -12.30 -1.47 -1.11
N ASP A 102 -12.71 -0.66 -2.07
CA ASP A 102 -12.28 -0.82 -3.47
C ASP A 102 -10.79 -0.51 -3.61
N ILE A 103 -10.31 0.55 -2.97
CA ILE A 103 -8.89 0.92 -3.01
C ILE A 103 -8.05 -0.09 -2.24
N LEU A 104 -8.53 -0.59 -1.11
CA LEU A 104 -7.84 -1.63 -0.36
C LEU A 104 -7.71 -2.92 -1.16
N ARG A 105 -8.77 -3.32 -1.89
CA ARG A 105 -8.73 -4.49 -2.77
C ARG A 105 -7.74 -4.30 -3.90
N LEU A 106 -7.68 -3.08 -4.46
CA LEU A 106 -6.72 -2.75 -5.51
C LEU A 106 -5.28 -2.85 -4.97
N ALA A 107 -5.02 -2.31 -3.78
CA ALA A 107 -3.71 -2.42 -3.14
C ALA A 107 -3.32 -3.87 -2.91
N ALA A 108 -4.26 -4.70 -2.46
CA ALA A 108 -4.02 -6.12 -2.25
C ALA A 108 -3.70 -6.84 -3.57
N GLU A 109 -4.39 -6.51 -4.65
CA GLU A 109 -4.12 -7.10 -5.97
C GLU A 109 -2.73 -6.72 -6.48
N ILE A 110 -2.34 -5.46 -6.30
CA ILE A 110 -1.02 -4.96 -6.67
C ILE A 110 0.07 -5.73 -5.94
N ILE A 111 -0.11 -5.97 -4.65
CA ILE A 111 0.88 -6.69 -3.83
C ILE A 111 0.93 -8.17 -4.19
N ARG A 112 -0.21 -8.80 -4.43
CA ARG A 112 -0.29 -10.26 -4.64
C ARG A 112 -0.01 -10.69 -6.07
N PHE A 113 -0.39 -9.88 -7.06
CA PHE A 113 -0.36 -10.27 -8.47
C PHE A 113 0.25 -9.18 -9.36
N PRO A 114 1.44 -8.64 -9.02
CA PRO A 114 2.05 -7.61 -9.86
C PRO A 114 2.56 -8.21 -11.17
N SER A 115 2.50 -7.44 -12.24
CA SER A 115 2.99 -7.87 -13.54
C SER A 115 4.42 -7.40 -13.84
N PHE A 116 4.89 -6.35 -13.18
CA PHE A 116 6.21 -5.75 -13.39
C PHE A 116 6.52 -5.47 -14.86
N PRO A 117 5.69 -4.70 -15.53
CA PRO A 117 5.88 -4.43 -16.96
C PRO A 117 7.16 -3.67 -17.29
#